data_04685185efb1e7bac18f4d5ce7834ebc
#
_entry.id   04685185efb1e7bac18f4d5ce7834ebc
#
_cell.length_a   1.000
_cell.length_b   1.000
_cell.length_c   1.000
_cell.angle_alpha   90.00
_cell.angle_beta   90.00
_cell.angle_gamma   90.00
#
_symmetry.space_group_name_H-M   'P 1'
#
loop_
_entity.id
_entity.type
_entity.pdbx_description
1 polymer ?
#
loop_
_entity_poly.entity_id
_entity_poly.type
_entity_poly.pdbx_seq_one_letter_code
_entity_poly.pdbx_strand_id
1 'polypeptide(L)'
;MEDYNNPVFAQAKIVYTKQLQDVLMNPIYEGLQSIYGNSKKEYSNYTEVPMYQIFRKKIEMVPKWNTDMIDEEVDRIIRVSKCDWLEDLITAVFISHTKILASIGNQRTKKINLTIPKITNFIHKCYINTAREVWKNPYLFDENVSSSEYQKNIQITQKFLCIKYLEKRLKMSPNGIPI
;
A
#
# COMPACT_ATOMS: atom_id res chain seq x y z
N MET A 1 0.77 35.69 11.53
CA MET A 1 2.00 34.90 11.81
C MET A 1 1.82 33.41 11.43
N GLU A 2 0.89 33.06 10.53
CA GLU A 2 0.50 31.66 10.23
C GLU A 2 0.84 31.17 8.80
N ASP A 3 1.38 32.04 7.93
CA ASP A 3 1.65 31.65 6.53
C ASP A 3 3.00 30.98 6.28
N TYR A 4 3.89 30.96 7.26
CA TYR A 4 5.23 30.37 7.11
C TYR A 4 5.25 28.84 7.19
N ASN A 5 4.20 28.18 7.70
CA ASN A 5 4.16 26.73 7.89
C ASN A 5 3.72 25.95 6.63
N ASN A 6 3.09 26.57 5.67
CA ASN A 6 2.52 25.89 4.50
C ASN A 6 3.58 25.26 3.58
N PRO A 7 4.69 25.93 3.23
CA PRO A 7 5.76 25.31 2.43
C PRO A 7 6.47 24.17 3.16
N VAL A 8 6.66 24.28 4.47
CA VAL A 8 7.32 23.25 5.29
C VAL A 8 6.47 21.97 5.34
N PHE A 9 5.16 22.08 5.55
CA PHE A 9 4.27 20.93 5.53
C PHE A 9 4.13 20.31 4.14
N ALA A 10 4.13 21.15 3.08
CA ALA A 10 4.11 20.65 1.71
C ALA A 10 5.37 19.83 1.40
N GLN A 11 6.54 20.30 1.80
CA GLN A 11 7.79 19.58 1.64
C GLN A 11 7.82 18.30 2.50
N ALA A 12 7.42 18.39 3.76
CA ALA A 12 7.34 17.24 4.67
C ALA A 12 6.41 16.15 4.12
N LYS A 13 5.23 16.53 3.58
CA LYS A 13 4.32 15.60 2.91
C LYS A 13 5.02 14.82 1.80
N ILE A 14 5.73 15.51 0.90
CA ILE A 14 6.42 14.87 -0.23
C ILE A 14 7.47 13.90 0.27
N VAL A 15 8.31 14.33 1.21
CA VAL A 15 9.42 13.53 1.76
C VAL A 15 8.89 12.29 2.48
N TYR A 16 7.97 12.45 3.42
CA TYR A 16 7.45 11.33 4.21
C TYR A 16 6.62 10.36 3.36
N THR A 17 5.84 10.87 2.40
CA THR A 17 5.08 10.00 1.49
C THR A 17 6.02 9.16 0.63
N LYS A 18 7.07 9.76 0.07
CA LYS A 18 8.08 9.02 -0.70
C LYS A 18 8.78 7.97 0.15
N GLN A 19 9.20 8.35 1.35
CA GLN A 19 9.88 7.43 2.27
C GLN A 19 8.99 6.25 2.65
N LEU A 20 7.71 6.49 2.93
CA LEU A 20 6.75 5.43 3.21
C LEU A 20 6.56 4.49 2.00
N GLN A 21 6.53 5.04 0.80
CA GLN A 21 6.48 4.24 -0.43
C GLN A 21 7.73 3.36 -0.57
N ASP A 22 8.90 3.93 -0.38
CA ASP A 22 10.19 3.22 -0.51
C ASP A 22 10.30 2.08 0.52
N VAL A 23 9.84 2.31 1.75
CA VAL A 23 9.82 1.31 2.82
C VAL A 23 8.86 0.16 2.53
N LEU A 24 7.69 0.43 1.96
CA LEU A 24 6.63 -0.57 1.80
C LEU A 24 6.68 -1.32 0.46
N MET A 25 7.28 -0.73 -0.57
CA MET A 25 7.18 -1.21 -1.94
C MET A 25 7.70 -2.64 -2.10
N ASN A 26 8.94 -2.89 -1.70
CA ASN A 26 9.55 -4.21 -1.84
C ASN A 26 8.91 -5.26 -0.91
N PRO A 27 8.71 -5.02 0.40
CA PRO A 27 8.12 -6.01 1.27
C PRO A 27 6.72 -6.45 0.84
N ILE A 28 5.87 -5.54 0.38
CA ILE A 28 4.52 -5.91 -0.08
C ILE A 28 4.60 -6.70 -1.40
N TYR A 29 5.49 -6.32 -2.33
CA TYR A 29 5.72 -7.11 -3.54
C TYR A 29 6.15 -8.54 -3.21
N GLU A 30 7.12 -8.71 -2.30
CA GLU A 30 7.58 -10.02 -1.83
C GLU A 30 6.45 -10.85 -1.19
N GLY A 31 5.57 -10.21 -0.42
CA GLY A 31 4.39 -10.87 0.16
C GLY A 31 3.46 -11.40 -0.93
N LEU A 32 3.18 -10.63 -1.97
CA LEU A 32 2.39 -11.09 -3.12
C LEU A 32 3.12 -12.16 -3.94
N GLN A 33 4.43 -12.06 -4.09
CA GLN A 33 5.26 -13.06 -4.74
C GLN A 33 5.24 -14.40 -3.98
N SER A 34 5.19 -14.36 -2.65
CA SER A 34 5.00 -15.55 -1.82
C SER A 34 3.65 -16.23 -2.10
N ILE A 35 2.57 -15.46 -2.25
CA ILE A 35 1.25 -15.99 -2.63
C ILE A 35 1.32 -16.64 -4.02
N TYR A 36 2.02 -16.02 -4.97
CA TYR A 36 2.25 -16.58 -6.29
C TYR A 36 3.04 -17.89 -6.24
N GLY A 37 4.13 -17.93 -5.49
CA GLY A 37 4.94 -19.13 -5.27
C GLY A 37 4.15 -20.30 -4.66
N ASN A 38 3.27 -20.00 -3.69
CA ASN A 38 2.35 -20.98 -3.12
C ASN A 38 1.29 -21.46 -4.13
N SER A 39 0.90 -20.60 -5.08
CA SER A 39 0.00 -21.00 -6.17
C SER A 39 0.70 -21.93 -7.16
N LYS A 40 1.99 -21.71 -7.45
CA LYS A 40 2.79 -22.62 -8.30
C LYS A 40 2.93 -24.02 -7.67
N LYS A 41 3.17 -24.09 -6.36
CA LYS A 41 3.25 -25.37 -5.64
C LYS A 41 1.93 -26.13 -5.71
N GLU A 42 0.80 -25.44 -5.58
CA GLU A 42 -0.52 -26.06 -5.70
C GLU A 42 -0.79 -26.50 -7.14
N TYR A 43 -0.45 -25.70 -8.13
CA TYR A 43 -0.60 -26.03 -9.55
C TYR A 43 0.16 -27.31 -9.93
N SER A 44 1.34 -27.55 -9.36
CA SER A 44 2.10 -28.79 -9.64
C SER A 44 1.36 -30.06 -9.22
N ASN A 45 0.37 -29.93 -8.33
CA ASN A 45 -0.45 -31.06 -7.86
C ASN A 45 -1.79 -31.20 -8.62
N TYR A 46 -2.23 -30.16 -9.35
CA TYR A 46 -3.52 -30.09 -10.03
C TYR A 46 -3.35 -29.52 -11.45
N THR A 47 -3.19 -30.39 -12.44
CA THR A 47 -2.90 -30.00 -13.83
C THR A 47 -4.09 -29.47 -14.64
N GLU A 48 -5.33 -29.59 -14.13
CA GLU A 48 -6.54 -29.25 -14.89
C GLU A 48 -6.93 -27.77 -14.80
N VAL A 49 -6.44 -27.03 -13.80
CA VAL A 49 -6.79 -25.64 -13.56
C VAL A 49 -5.60 -24.74 -13.94
N PRO A 50 -5.78 -23.74 -14.81
CA PRO A 50 -4.70 -22.82 -15.17
C PRO A 50 -4.12 -22.13 -13.93
N MET A 51 -2.79 -22.02 -13.88
CA MET A 51 -2.04 -21.48 -12.72
C MET A 51 -2.54 -20.09 -12.29
N TYR A 52 -2.83 -19.21 -13.22
CA TYR A 52 -3.33 -17.87 -12.92
C TYR A 52 -4.71 -17.86 -12.26
N GLN A 53 -5.55 -18.90 -12.45
CA GLN A 53 -6.82 -19.01 -11.75
C GLN A 53 -6.61 -19.38 -10.28
N ILE A 54 -5.65 -20.27 -10.00
CA ILE A 54 -5.26 -20.60 -8.61
C ILE A 54 -4.72 -19.34 -7.92
N PHE A 55 -3.86 -18.61 -8.61
CA PHE A 55 -3.31 -17.36 -8.07
C PHE A 55 -4.40 -16.32 -7.79
N ARG A 56 -5.35 -16.11 -8.72
CA ARG A 56 -6.49 -15.20 -8.52
C ARG A 56 -7.32 -15.60 -7.30
N LYS A 57 -7.63 -16.89 -7.13
CA LYS A 57 -8.37 -17.38 -5.94
C LYS A 57 -7.64 -17.07 -4.63
N LYS A 58 -6.31 -17.20 -4.60
CA LYS A 58 -5.52 -16.86 -3.42
C LYS A 58 -5.49 -15.34 -3.16
N ILE A 59 -5.36 -14.54 -4.22
CA ILE A 59 -5.43 -13.08 -4.12
C ILE A 59 -6.80 -12.58 -3.62
N GLU A 60 -7.91 -13.27 -3.98
CA GLU A 60 -9.26 -12.98 -3.48
C GLU A 60 -9.40 -13.20 -1.97
N MET A 61 -8.50 -13.95 -1.35
CA MET A 61 -8.50 -14.15 0.09
C MET A 61 -7.83 -13.02 0.87
N VAL A 62 -7.03 -12.17 0.23
CA VAL A 62 -6.32 -11.06 0.90
C VAL A 62 -7.27 -10.14 1.70
N PRO A 63 -8.44 -9.72 1.19
CA PRO A 63 -9.40 -8.94 1.98
C PRO A 63 -9.98 -9.67 3.19
N LYS A 64 -9.87 -10.99 3.24
CA LYS A 64 -10.41 -11.87 4.28
C LYS A 64 -9.35 -12.34 5.29
N TRP A 65 -8.15 -11.78 5.23
CA TRP A 65 -7.11 -12.12 6.21
C TRP A 65 -7.58 -11.81 7.62
N ASN A 66 -7.30 -12.73 8.52
CA ASN A 66 -7.57 -12.54 9.96
C ASN A 66 -6.51 -11.63 10.59
N THR A 67 -6.72 -11.26 11.83
CA THR A 67 -5.83 -10.36 12.58
C THR A 67 -4.42 -10.95 12.69
N ASP A 68 -4.30 -12.23 13.00
CA ASP A 68 -2.99 -12.88 13.19
C ASP A 68 -2.15 -12.84 11.90
N MET A 69 -2.76 -13.13 10.74
CA MET A 69 -2.08 -13.02 9.44
C MET A 69 -1.62 -11.60 9.14
N ILE A 70 -2.42 -10.60 9.52
CA ILE A 70 -2.07 -9.19 9.29
C ILE A 70 -0.93 -8.78 10.23
N ASP A 71 -0.97 -9.18 11.49
CA ASP A 71 0.06 -8.88 12.48
C ASP A 71 1.39 -9.52 12.11
N GLU A 72 1.40 -10.81 11.72
CA GLU A 72 2.59 -11.50 11.21
C GLU A 72 3.20 -10.78 10.00
N GLU A 73 2.34 -10.28 9.11
CA GLU A 73 2.78 -9.59 7.91
C GLU A 73 3.35 -8.18 8.22
N VAL A 74 2.77 -7.48 9.18
CA VAL A 74 3.33 -6.20 9.68
C VAL A 74 4.70 -6.43 10.30
N ASP A 75 4.85 -7.45 11.15
CA ASP A 75 6.13 -7.81 11.77
C ASP A 75 7.17 -8.19 10.71
N ARG A 76 6.77 -8.94 9.67
CA ARG A 76 7.64 -9.25 8.54
C ARG A 76 8.10 -8.00 7.82
N ILE A 77 7.18 -7.07 7.53
CA ILE A 77 7.50 -5.80 6.84
C ILE A 77 8.49 -4.98 7.66
N ILE A 78 8.26 -4.81 8.96
CA ILE A 78 9.17 -4.07 9.85
C ILE A 78 10.56 -4.70 9.83
N ARG A 79 10.64 -6.02 9.96
CA ARG A 79 11.91 -6.76 9.97
C ARG A 79 12.67 -6.64 8.64
N VAL A 80 11.99 -6.80 7.50
CA VAL A 80 12.61 -6.78 6.17
C VAL A 80 13.02 -5.36 5.77
N SER A 81 12.18 -4.36 6.05
CA SER A 81 12.45 -2.96 5.75
C SER A 81 13.44 -2.32 6.74
N LYS A 82 13.69 -2.96 7.89
CA LYS A 82 14.48 -2.39 9.01
C LYS A 82 13.95 -1.03 9.47
N CYS A 83 12.66 -0.81 9.35
CA CYS A 83 11.98 0.42 9.72
C CYS A 83 11.12 0.16 10.97
N ASP A 84 11.75 0.19 12.14
CA ASP A 84 11.11 0.02 13.45
C ASP A 84 10.16 1.19 13.81
N TRP A 85 10.34 2.33 13.16
CA TRP A 85 9.52 3.54 13.30
C TRP A 85 8.45 3.68 12.20
N LEU A 86 8.03 2.58 11.55
CA LEU A 86 7.05 2.59 10.46
C LEU A 86 5.70 3.19 10.87
N GLU A 87 5.25 2.97 12.12
CA GLU A 87 4.01 3.55 12.64
C GLU A 87 4.10 5.08 12.77
N ASP A 88 5.25 5.58 13.22
CA ASP A 88 5.52 7.02 13.29
C ASP A 88 5.58 7.65 11.89
N LEU A 89 6.16 6.94 10.92
CA LEU A 89 6.20 7.39 9.52
C LEU A 89 4.80 7.50 8.92
N ILE A 90 3.93 6.50 9.14
CA ILE A 90 2.52 6.55 8.73
C ILE A 90 1.84 7.77 9.38
N THR A 91 2.05 7.95 10.67
CA THR A 91 1.51 9.08 11.44
C THR A 91 1.96 10.42 10.85
N ALA A 92 3.25 10.57 10.56
CA ALA A 92 3.81 11.79 9.98
C ALA A 92 3.21 12.10 8.59
N VAL A 93 3.00 11.07 7.76
CA VAL A 93 2.31 11.22 6.46
C VAL A 93 0.91 11.75 6.64
N PHE A 94 0.12 11.15 7.53
CA PHE A 94 -1.27 11.58 7.76
C PHE A 94 -1.37 12.99 8.36
N ILE A 95 -0.50 13.33 9.32
CA ILE A 95 -0.47 14.67 9.92
C ILE A 95 -0.10 15.72 8.88
N SER A 96 0.97 15.51 8.09
CA SER A 96 1.42 16.47 7.08
C SER A 96 0.35 16.73 6.03
N HIS A 97 -0.34 15.68 5.57
CA HIS A 97 -1.46 15.82 4.64
C HIS A 97 -2.63 16.61 5.20
N THR A 98 -3.03 16.29 6.44
CA THR A 98 -4.17 16.97 7.09
C THR A 98 -3.89 18.44 7.32
N LYS A 99 -2.67 18.79 7.71
CA LYS A 99 -2.27 20.20 7.88
C LYS A 99 -2.31 20.98 6.58
N ILE A 100 -1.89 20.37 5.46
CA ILE A 100 -2.00 21.01 4.15
C ILE A 100 -3.47 21.22 3.76
N LEU A 101 -4.32 20.20 3.92
CA LEU A 101 -5.74 20.33 3.62
C LEU A 101 -6.42 21.41 4.47
N ALA A 102 -6.04 21.52 5.75
CA ALA A 102 -6.52 22.55 6.64
C ALA A 102 -6.11 23.98 6.20
N SER A 103 -4.91 24.12 5.61
CA SER A 103 -4.41 25.42 5.15
C SER A 103 -5.01 25.89 3.82
N ILE A 104 -5.44 24.96 2.96
CA ILE A 104 -6.04 25.28 1.65
C ILE A 104 -7.53 25.64 1.78
N GLY A 105 -8.21 25.07 2.77
CA GLY A 105 -9.63 25.36 3.01
C GLY A 105 -9.81 26.70 3.70
N ASN A 106 -10.65 27.59 3.15
CA ASN A 106 -11.08 28.87 3.76
C ASN A 106 -11.85 28.68 5.08
N GLN A 107 -11.76 27.49 5.68
CA GLN A 107 -12.47 27.11 6.90
C GLN A 107 -11.54 27.22 8.11
N ARG A 108 -11.21 28.45 8.48
CA ARG A 108 -10.45 28.78 9.71
C ARG A 108 -11.09 28.27 11.02
N THR A 109 -12.24 27.58 10.96
CA THR A 109 -13.02 27.21 12.14
C THR A 109 -13.41 25.75 12.26
N LYS A 110 -13.19 24.88 11.27
CA LYS A 110 -13.50 23.45 11.42
C LYS A 110 -12.31 22.71 12.01
N LYS A 111 -12.46 22.21 13.25
CA LYS A 111 -11.58 21.20 13.81
C LYS A 111 -11.58 19.99 12.89
N ILE A 112 -10.47 19.77 12.18
CA ILE A 112 -10.29 18.55 11.38
C ILE A 112 -10.00 17.43 12.37
N ASN A 113 -10.93 16.51 12.55
CA ASN A 113 -10.70 15.33 13.34
C ASN A 113 -9.81 14.37 12.53
N LEU A 114 -8.52 14.38 12.83
CA LEU A 114 -7.56 13.48 12.23
C LEU A 114 -7.69 12.09 12.86
N THR A 115 -8.13 11.13 12.08
CA THR A 115 -8.09 9.72 12.48
C THR A 115 -6.90 9.04 11.80
N ILE A 116 -5.86 8.78 12.58
CA ILE A 116 -4.69 8.03 12.11
C ILE A 116 -5.05 6.54 12.15
N PRO A 117 -4.93 5.80 11.05
CA PRO A 117 -5.21 4.36 11.06
C PRO A 117 -4.14 3.63 11.87
N LYS A 118 -4.53 2.53 12.53
CA LYS A 118 -3.57 1.58 13.09
C LYS A 118 -2.71 1.01 11.96
N ILE A 119 -1.45 0.72 12.25
CA ILE A 119 -0.49 0.17 11.28
C ILE A 119 -1.04 -1.09 10.59
N THR A 120 -1.64 -2.00 11.33
CA THR A 120 -2.25 -3.24 10.81
C THR A 120 -3.34 -2.96 9.80
N ASN A 121 -4.25 -2.03 10.11
CA ASN A 121 -5.30 -1.61 9.19
C ASN A 121 -4.75 -0.92 7.94
N PHE A 122 -3.71 -0.11 8.10
CA PHE A 122 -3.07 0.59 7.00
C PHE A 122 -2.41 -0.40 6.04
N ILE A 123 -1.57 -1.30 6.55
CA ILE A 123 -0.87 -2.33 5.76
C ILE A 123 -1.88 -3.25 5.06
N HIS A 124 -2.90 -3.73 5.77
CA HIS A 124 -3.94 -4.57 5.16
C HIS A 124 -4.66 -3.85 4.02
N LYS A 125 -4.95 -2.56 4.15
CA LYS A 125 -5.54 -1.76 3.06
C LYS A 125 -4.59 -1.60 1.87
N CYS A 126 -3.30 -1.45 2.10
CA CYS A 126 -2.30 -1.46 1.02
C CYS A 126 -2.34 -2.79 0.27
N TYR A 127 -2.33 -3.92 0.98
CA TYR A 127 -2.48 -5.25 0.38
C TYR A 127 -3.76 -5.41 -0.43
N ILE A 128 -4.91 -5.03 0.12
CA ILE A 128 -6.21 -5.13 -0.57
C ILE A 128 -6.20 -4.34 -1.87
N ASN A 129 -5.66 -3.13 -1.88
CA ASN A 129 -5.64 -2.30 -3.09
C ASN A 129 -4.70 -2.87 -4.16
N THR A 130 -3.52 -3.36 -3.74
CA THR A 130 -2.58 -3.99 -4.66
C THR A 130 -3.13 -5.32 -5.19
N ALA A 131 -3.70 -6.14 -4.32
CA ALA A 131 -4.33 -7.40 -4.69
C ALA A 131 -5.42 -7.22 -5.75
N ARG A 132 -6.21 -6.15 -5.68
CA ARG A 132 -7.21 -5.83 -6.71
C ARG A 132 -6.59 -5.55 -8.09
N GLU A 133 -5.47 -4.85 -8.14
CA GLU A 133 -4.79 -4.57 -9.40
C GLU A 133 -4.07 -5.81 -9.94
N VAL A 134 -3.46 -6.60 -9.07
CA VAL A 134 -2.82 -7.88 -9.43
C VAL A 134 -3.85 -8.89 -9.91
N TRP A 135 -5.03 -8.95 -9.30
CA TRP A 135 -6.12 -9.81 -9.74
C TRP A 135 -6.56 -9.52 -11.18
N LYS A 136 -6.58 -8.24 -11.57
CA LYS A 136 -6.87 -7.83 -12.95
C LYS A 136 -5.74 -8.19 -13.91
N ASN A 137 -4.50 -8.17 -13.42
CA ASN A 137 -3.29 -8.30 -14.22
C ASN A 137 -2.37 -9.42 -13.67
N PRO A 138 -2.83 -10.68 -13.57
CA PRO A 138 -2.06 -11.75 -12.95
C PRO A 138 -0.78 -12.10 -13.71
N TYR A 139 -0.69 -11.75 -15.01
CA TYR A 139 0.49 -11.92 -15.85
C TYR A 139 1.71 -11.14 -15.36
N LEU A 140 1.51 -10.11 -14.53
CA LEU A 140 2.62 -9.34 -13.94
C LEU A 140 3.55 -10.18 -13.06
N PHE A 141 3.12 -11.35 -12.63
CA PHE A 141 3.90 -12.32 -11.87
C PHE A 141 4.41 -13.49 -12.71
N ASP A 142 4.15 -13.49 -14.03
CA ASP A 142 4.65 -14.56 -14.90
C ASP A 142 6.18 -14.49 -14.98
N GLU A 143 6.82 -15.60 -14.62
CA GLU A 143 8.28 -15.77 -14.67
C GLU A 143 8.76 -16.31 -16.01
N ASN A 144 7.84 -16.75 -16.91
CA ASN A 144 8.17 -17.32 -18.22
C ASN A 144 8.29 -16.22 -19.30
N VAL A 145 8.67 -15.02 -18.90
CA VAL A 145 8.88 -13.87 -19.79
C VAL A 145 10.36 -13.50 -19.84
N SER A 146 10.75 -12.64 -20.78
CA SER A 146 12.13 -12.15 -20.85
C SER A 146 12.51 -11.39 -19.56
N SER A 147 13.79 -11.39 -19.21
CA SER A 147 14.29 -10.65 -18.02
C SER A 147 13.90 -9.16 -18.04
N SER A 148 13.91 -8.54 -19.22
CA SER A 148 13.50 -7.14 -19.40
C SER A 148 12.01 -6.95 -19.13
N GLU A 149 11.17 -7.85 -19.60
CA GLU A 149 9.73 -7.83 -19.36
C GLU A 149 9.40 -8.10 -17.90
N TYR A 150 10.07 -9.08 -17.29
CA TYR A 150 9.94 -9.34 -15.85
C TYR A 150 10.26 -8.11 -14.99
N GLN A 151 11.35 -7.40 -15.28
CA GLN A 151 11.70 -6.17 -14.59
C GLN A 151 10.66 -5.05 -14.77
N LYS A 152 10.09 -4.91 -15.98
CA LYS A 152 8.98 -3.98 -16.22
C LYS A 152 7.75 -4.35 -15.39
N ASN A 153 7.42 -5.64 -15.33
CA ASN A 153 6.28 -6.13 -14.56
C ASN A 153 6.43 -5.85 -13.05
N ILE A 154 7.64 -6.02 -12.51
CA ILE A 154 7.96 -5.63 -11.13
C ILE A 154 7.69 -4.13 -10.93
N GLN A 155 8.22 -3.27 -11.79
CA GLN A 155 8.04 -1.82 -11.69
C GLN A 155 6.56 -1.40 -11.79
N ILE A 156 5.79 -2.05 -12.67
CA ILE A 156 4.35 -1.81 -12.81
C ILE A 156 3.64 -2.19 -11.52
N THR A 157 3.93 -3.38 -10.97
CA THR A 157 3.33 -3.85 -9.72
C THR A 157 3.67 -2.91 -8.57
N GLN A 158 4.91 -2.48 -8.45
CA GLN A 158 5.36 -1.54 -7.44
C GLN A 158 4.64 -0.18 -7.52
N LYS A 159 4.32 0.30 -8.73
CA LYS A 159 3.52 1.53 -8.91
C LYS A 159 2.08 1.40 -8.42
N PHE A 160 1.49 0.21 -8.43
CA PHE A 160 0.14 0.00 -7.90
C PHE A 160 0.09 0.01 -6.36
N LEU A 161 1.23 -0.26 -5.71
CA LEU A 161 1.29 -0.62 -4.31
C LEU A 161 0.76 0.45 -3.35
N CYS A 162 1.44 1.50 -3.13
CA CYS A 162 1.08 2.42 -2.06
C CYS A 162 0.48 3.73 -2.56
N ILE A 163 0.84 4.12 -3.79
CA ILE A 163 0.53 5.45 -4.32
C ILE A 163 -0.98 5.65 -4.41
N LYS A 164 -1.70 4.70 -5.03
CA LYS A 164 -3.15 4.83 -5.22
C LYS A 164 -3.94 4.81 -3.92
N TYR A 165 -3.52 4.02 -2.91
CA TYR A 165 -4.23 4.03 -1.64
C TYR A 165 -3.99 5.32 -0.87
N LEU A 166 -2.75 5.76 -0.76
CA LEU A 166 -2.41 7.02 -0.13
C LEU A 166 -3.08 8.20 -0.86
N GLU A 167 -2.97 8.27 -2.17
CA GLU A 167 -3.60 9.32 -2.97
C GLU A 167 -5.12 9.32 -2.82
N LYS A 168 -5.77 8.16 -2.87
CA LYS A 168 -7.21 8.04 -2.69
C LYS A 168 -7.64 8.47 -1.28
N ARG A 169 -6.93 8.01 -0.25
CA ARG A 169 -7.22 8.34 1.14
C ARG A 169 -6.99 9.82 1.44
N LEU A 170 -5.98 10.40 0.81
CA LEU A 170 -5.55 11.77 1.02
C LEU A 170 -6.30 12.79 0.13
N LYS A 171 -6.95 12.32 -0.96
CA LYS A 171 -7.89 13.12 -1.77
C LYS A 171 -9.32 13.12 -1.19
N MET A 172 -9.61 12.29 -0.20
CA MET A 172 -10.90 12.30 0.49
C MET A 172 -10.83 13.25 1.68
N SER A 173 -11.82 14.12 1.81
CA SER A 173 -11.98 14.93 3.02
C SER A 173 -12.11 14.03 4.25
N PRO A 174 -11.87 14.53 5.47
CA PRO A 174 -12.06 13.74 6.71
C PRO A 174 -13.43 13.09 6.84
N ASN A 175 -14.42 13.58 6.10
CA ASN A 175 -15.80 13.05 6.07
C ASN A 175 -16.04 12.08 4.89
N GLY A 176 -15.00 11.62 4.18
CA GLY A 176 -15.14 10.66 3.09
C GLY A 176 -15.70 11.21 1.78
N ILE A 177 -15.83 12.52 1.65
CA ILE A 177 -16.32 13.19 0.45
C ILE A 177 -15.12 13.50 -0.47
N PRO A 178 -15.17 13.15 -1.79
CA PRO A 178 -14.13 13.54 -2.75
C PRO A 178 -14.02 15.07 -2.82
N ILE A 179 -12.78 15.59 -2.83
CA ILE A 179 -12.49 17.02 -3.03
C ILE A 179 -12.41 17.29 -4.51
#